data_40c5c7fe78050eb75f53440a20dfd34e
#
_entry.id   40c5c7fe78050eb75f53440a20dfd34e
#
_cell.length_a   1.000
_cell.length_b   1.000
_cell.length_c   1.000
_cell.angle_alpha   90.00
_cell.angle_beta   90.00
_cell.angle_gamma   90.00
#
_symmetry.space_group_name_H-M   'P 1'
#
loop_
_entity.id
_entity.type
_entity.pdbx_description
1 polymer ?
#
loop_
_entity_poly.entity_id
_entity_poly.type
_entity_poly.pdbx_seq_one_letter_code
_entity_poly.pdbx_strand_id
1 'polypeptide(L)' 'MQAELDALESKLAQMLERYQAMRGENLKLRQQVVSLENANKRLSERLEEARGRMESLFNKLPD' A
#
# COMPACT_ATOMS: atom_id res chain seq x y z
N MET A 1 14.10 38.85 -22.54
CA MET A 1 14.55 38.43 -21.21
C MET A 1 13.39 38.17 -20.24
N GLN A 2 12.43 39.10 -20.19
CA GLN A 2 11.27 38.89 -19.30
C GLN A 2 10.41 37.67 -19.67
N ALA A 3 10.21 37.46 -20.97
CA ALA A 3 9.43 36.31 -21.44
C ALA A 3 10.07 34.96 -21.06
N GLU A 4 11.40 34.93 -21.09
CA GLU A 4 12.14 33.72 -20.72
C GLU A 4 12.06 33.45 -19.22
N LEU A 5 12.11 34.48 -18.40
CA LEU A 5 11.96 34.39 -16.96
C LEU A 5 10.55 33.93 -16.58
N ASP A 6 9.54 34.46 -17.27
CA ASP A 6 8.16 34.11 -17.04
C ASP A 6 7.91 32.64 -17.39
N ALA A 7 8.50 32.17 -18.50
CA ALA A 7 8.40 30.77 -18.92
C ALA A 7 9.06 29.84 -17.90
N LEU A 8 10.22 30.23 -17.39
CA LEU A 8 10.94 29.47 -16.38
C LEU A 8 10.13 29.39 -15.08
N GLU A 9 9.59 30.53 -14.65
CA GLU A 9 8.75 30.60 -13.46
C GLU A 9 7.53 29.69 -13.58
N SER A 10 6.88 29.70 -14.75
CA SER A 10 5.73 28.86 -15.03
C SER A 10 6.11 27.38 -14.95
N LYS A 11 7.25 27.00 -15.50
CA LYS A 11 7.73 25.61 -15.44
C LYS A 11 8.04 25.18 -14.02
N LEU A 12 8.65 26.06 -13.24
CA LEU A 12 8.92 25.77 -11.84
C LEU A 12 7.62 25.54 -11.05
N ALA A 13 6.62 26.36 -11.31
CA ALA A 13 5.31 26.21 -10.67
C ALA A 13 4.68 24.87 -11.01
N GLN A 14 4.75 24.45 -12.29
CA GLN A 14 4.25 23.15 -12.71
C GLN A 14 5.01 22.00 -12.06
N MET A 15 6.31 22.10 -11.97
CA MET A 15 7.14 21.09 -11.33
C MET A 15 6.80 20.95 -9.84
N LEU A 16 6.57 22.07 -9.18
CA LEU A 16 6.19 22.08 -7.77
C LEU A 16 4.83 21.42 -7.57
N GLU A 17 3.85 21.72 -8.42
CA GLU A 17 2.54 21.05 -8.38
C GLU A 17 2.67 19.55 -8.54
N ARG A 18 3.45 19.10 -9.51
CA ARG A 18 3.67 17.67 -9.75
C ARG A 18 4.35 17.01 -8.57
N TYR A 19 5.32 17.70 -7.99
CA TYR A 19 6.02 17.17 -6.82
C TYR A 19 5.08 16.99 -5.64
N GLN A 20 4.24 17.98 -5.38
CA GLN A 20 3.25 17.92 -4.30
C GLN A 20 2.23 16.80 -4.53
N ALA A 21 1.77 16.66 -5.78
CA ALA A 21 0.84 15.59 -6.14
C ALA A 21 1.48 14.22 -5.94
N MET A 22 2.73 14.06 -6.36
CA MET A 22 3.47 12.81 -6.19
C MET A 22 3.71 12.47 -4.73
N ARG A 23 4.00 13.48 -3.90
CA ARG A 23 4.15 13.27 -2.46
C ARG A 23 2.86 12.78 -1.82
N GLY A 24 1.75 13.40 -2.20
CA GLY A 24 0.43 13.00 -1.70
C GLY A 24 0.08 11.59 -2.10
N GLU A 25 0.32 11.24 -3.35
CA GLU A 25 0.08 9.89 -3.85
C GLU A 25 0.99 8.88 -3.18
N ASN A 26 2.26 9.23 -2.99
CA ASN A 26 3.22 8.36 -2.31
C ASN A 26 2.76 8.05 -0.89
N LEU A 27 2.31 9.05 -0.16
CA LEU A 27 1.79 8.87 1.19
C LEU A 27 0.57 7.94 1.20
N LYS A 28 -0.34 8.14 0.25
CA LYS A 28 -1.52 7.32 0.10
C LYS A 28 -1.15 5.86 -0.18
N LEU A 29 -0.21 5.65 -1.10
CA LEU A 29 0.25 4.30 -1.44
C LEU A 29 0.91 3.61 -0.25
N ARG A 30 1.69 4.34 0.54
CA ARG A 30 2.29 3.78 1.76
C ARG A 30 1.23 3.34 2.76
N GLN A 31 0.17 4.13 2.91
CA GLN A 31 -0.95 3.77 3.78
C GLN A 31 -1.67 2.53 3.26
N GLN A 32 -1.84 2.42 1.94
CA GLN A 32 -2.45 1.25 1.32
C GLN A 32 -1.60 0.00 1.53
N VAL A 33 -0.28 0.13 1.42
CA VAL A 33 0.64 -1.00 1.66
C VAL A 33 0.50 -1.50 3.09
N VAL A 34 0.48 -0.60 4.07
CA VAL A 34 0.32 -0.98 5.48
C VAL A 34 -1.01 -1.70 5.69
N SER A 35 -2.09 -1.16 5.11
CA SER A 35 -3.42 -1.77 5.20
C SER A 35 -3.43 -3.18 4.59
N LEU A 36 -2.81 -3.36 3.43
CA LEU A 36 -2.71 -4.65 2.77
C LEU A 36 -1.85 -5.64 3.55
N GLU A 37 -0.75 -5.18 4.13
CA GLU A 37 0.09 -6.03 4.99
C GLU A 37 -0.69 -6.52 6.20
N ASN A 38 -1.47 -5.65 6.83
CA ASN A 38 -2.30 -6.03 7.97
C ASN A 38 -3.38 -7.02 7.58
N ALA A 39 -4.04 -6.80 6.43
CA ALA A 39 -5.05 -7.72 5.92
C ALA A 39 -4.43 -9.08 5.58
N ASN A 40 -3.26 -9.06 4.96
CA ASN A 40 -2.54 -10.29 4.61
C ASN A 40 -2.15 -11.08 5.85
N LYS A 41 -1.68 -10.42 6.88
CA LYS A 41 -1.33 -11.05 8.14
C LYS A 41 -2.55 -11.72 8.79
N ARG A 42 -3.68 -11.01 8.82
CA ARG A 42 -4.93 -11.57 9.38
C ARG A 42 -5.40 -12.80 8.60
N LEU A 43 -5.32 -12.75 7.28
CA LEU A 43 -5.69 -13.88 6.44
C LEU A 43 -4.78 -15.08 6.67
N SER A 44 -3.48 -14.84 6.78
CA SER A 44 -2.50 -15.89 7.06
C SER A 44 -2.76 -16.56 8.41
N GLU A 45 -3.10 -15.76 9.42
CA GLU A 45 -3.42 -16.28 10.75
C GLU A 45 -4.70 -17.12 10.71
N ARG A 46 -5.71 -16.68 9.97
CA ARG A 46 -6.97 -17.43 9.81
C ARG A 46 -6.77 -18.75 9.07
N LEU A 47 -5.92 -18.72 8.03
CA LEU A 47 -5.58 -19.94 7.31
C LEU A 47 -4.85 -20.94 8.20
N GLU A 48 -3.91 -20.46 9.00
CA GLU A 48 -3.17 -21.31 9.93
C GLU A 48 -4.09 -21.90 11.00
N GLU A 49 -5.01 -21.10 11.51
CA GLU A 49 -6.00 -21.58 12.47
C GLU A 49 -6.91 -22.64 11.85
N ALA A 50 -7.38 -22.39 10.64
CA ALA A 50 -8.22 -23.36 9.92
C ALA A 50 -7.47 -24.67 9.67
N ARG A 51 -6.20 -24.55 9.26
CA ARG A 51 -5.35 -25.72 9.05
C ARG A 51 -5.18 -26.53 10.33
N GLY A 52 -4.93 -25.84 11.44
CA GLY A 52 -4.80 -26.50 12.74
C GLY A 52 -6.06 -27.23 13.16
N ARG A 53 -7.23 -26.61 12.92
CA ARG A 53 -8.52 -27.26 13.22
C ARG A 53 -8.74 -28.48 12.35
N MET A 54 -8.39 -28.41 11.08
CA MET A 54 -8.52 -29.54 10.16
C MET A 54 -7.62 -30.71 10.60
N GLU A 55 -6.37 -30.41 10.96
CA GLU A 55 -5.45 -31.44 11.47
C GLU A 55 -5.98 -32.07 12.75
N SER A 56 -6.51 -31.28 13.65
CA SER A 56 -7.07 -31.76 14.89
C SER A 56 -8.25 -32.70 14.64
N LEU A 57 -9.15 -32.35 13.73
CA LEU A 57 -10.28 -33.20 13.36
C LEU A 57 -9.83 -34.49 12.70
N PHE A 58 -8.85 -34.37 11.79
CA PHE A 58 -8.31 -35.55 11.11
C PHE A 58 -7.68 -36.51 12.09
N ASN A 59 -6.97 -36.02 13.08
CA ASN A 59 -6.35 -36.85 14.11
C ASN A 59 -7.36 -37.54 15.05
N LYS A 60 -8.57 -37.01 15.13
CA LYS A 60 -9.64 -37.58 15.95
C LYS A 60 -10.46 -38.64 15.23
N LEU A 61 -10.26 -38.82 13.94
CA LEU A 61 -10.98 -39.84 13.18
C LEU A 61 -10.52 -41.23 13.62
N PRO A 62 -11.45 -42.18 13.82
CA PRO A 62 -11.08 -43.55 14.15
C PRO A 62 -10.41 -44.24 12.95
N ASP A 63 -9.49 -45.12 13.23
CA ASP A 63 -8.80 -45.91 12.20
C ASP A 63 -9.74 -46.87 11.49
#